data_8b9f082230989c088bb844cbaf0df29d
#
_entry.id   8b9f082230989c088bb844cbaf0df29d
#
_cell.length_a   1.000
_cell.length_b   1.000
_cell.length_c   1.000
_cell.angle_alpha   90.00
_cell.angle_beta   90.00
_cell.angle_gamma   90.00
#
_symmetry.space_group_name_H-M   'P 1'
#
loop_
_entity.id
_entity.type
_entity.pdbx_description
1 polymer ?
#
loop_
_entity_poly.entity_id
_entity_poly.type
_entity_poly.pdbx_seq_one_letter_code
_entity_poly.pdbx_strand_id
1 'polypeptide(L)'
;MSALLEVRDLRSGYGRIPILFGIDMTLQDGEYLGILGHNGMGKTTTLRALMGHLPTTGGTVVFAGKTITHLKPHERSRLGIGLVPQGREIFPDLSVLENLRMGLAAAPKEDRSVIDTVLEDFPRLVRLLDRRGGALSGGEQQLLALARCLCTRPKLILLDEPTEGIQPSIIEEIIETLLALKKRWSMSLIVVEQNLEFITSLSD
;
A
#
# COMPACT_ATOMS: atom_id res chain seq x y z
N MET A 1 22.10 4.21 -9.85
CA MET A 1 21.38 3.64 -8.67
C MET A 1 20.58 2.46 -9.17
N SER A 2 20.52 1.36 -8.44
CA SER A 2 19.70 0.19 -8.84
C SER A 2 18.24 0.48 -8.50
N ALA A 3 17.31 0.11 -9.39
CA ALA A 3 15.88 0.24 -9.14
C ALA A 3 15.44 -0.58 -7.91
N LEU A 4 14.49 -0.05 -7.13
CA LEU A 4 13.86 -0.78 -6.02
C LEU A 4 12.93 -1.87 -6.55
N LEU A 5 12.15 -1.57 -7.58
CA LEU A 5 11.26 -2.53 -8.26
C LEU A 5 11.50 -2.48 -9.76
N GLU A 6 11.68 -3.64 -10.36
CA GLU A 6 11.68 -3.84 -11.82
C GLU A 6 10.64 -4.88 -12.18
N VAL A 7 9.78 -4.54 -13.11
CA VAL A 7 8.74 -5.43 -13.66
C VAL A 7 8.91 -5.47 -15.16
N ARG A 8 8.97 -6.67 -15.72
CA ARG A 8 9.13 -6.88 -17.16
C ARG A 8 8.12 -7.90 -17.68
N ASP A 9 7.37 -7.51 -18.70
CA ASP A 9 6.36 -8.32 -19.39
C ASP A 9 5.40 -9.04 -18.41
N LEU A 10 4.99 -8.36 -17.33
CA LEU A 10 4.14 -8.95 -16.30
C LEU A 10 2.79 -9.35 -16.89
N ARG A 11 2.49 -10.64 -16.82
CA ARG A 11 1.22 -11.24 -17.24
C ARG A 11 0.58 -11.93 -16.06
N SER A 12 -0.71 -11.67 -15.84
CA SER A 12 -1.49 -12.24 -14.74
C SER A 12 -2.98 -12.17 -15.03
N GLY A 13 -3.80 -12.87 -14.22
CA GLY A 13 -5.24 -12.87 -14.35
C GLY A 13 -5.92 -13.75 -13.33
N TYR A 14 -7.21 -13.96 -13.50
CA TYR A 14 -8.05 -14.75 -12.61
C TYR A 14 -8.36 -16.11 -13.23
N GLY A 15 -7.77 -17.16 -12.69
CA GLY A 15 -7.91 -18.51 -13.25
C GLY A 15 -7.43 -18.56 -14.70
N ARG A 16 -8.36 -18.79 -15.64
CA ARG A 16 -8.06 -18.83 -17.09
C ARG A 16 -8.27 -17.51 -17.82
N ILE A 17 -8.72 -16.47 -17.12
CA ILE A 17 -9.03 -15.18 -17.73
C ILE A 17 -7.81 -14.27 -17.56
N PRO A 18 -7.06 -13.97 -18.64
CA PRO A 18 -5.94 -13.04 -18.58
C PRO A 18 -6.46 -11.60 -18.44
N ILE A 19 -5.82 -10.81 -17.60
CA ILE A 19 -6.12 -9.39 -17.37
C ILE A 19 -4.91 -8.51 -17.69
N LEU A 20 -3.71 -8.95 -17.32
CA LEU A 20 -2.46 -8.25 -17.62
C LEU A 20 -1.77 -8.93 -18.80
N PHE A 21 -1.43 -8.16 -19.82
CA PHE A 21 -0.95 -8.64 -21.12
C PHE A 21 0.52 -8.27 -21.39
N GLY A 22 1.28 -7.92 -20.36
CA GLY A 22 2.66 -7.51 -20.46
C GLY A 22 2.81 -6.07 -19.97
N ILE A 23 3.04 -5.91 -18.66
CA ILE A 23 3.30 -4.63 -18.04
C ILE A 23 4.78 -4.52 -17.74
N ASP A 24 5.38 -3.41 -18.18
CA ASP A 24 6.74 -3.01 -17.85
C ASP A 24 6.69 -1.79 -16.97
N MET A 25 7.41 -1.82 -15.84
CA MET A 25 7.58 -0.65 -14.98
C MET A 25 8.88 -0.74 -14.18
N THR A 26 9.41 0.40 -13.84
CA THR A 26 10.59 0.54 -12.98
C THR A 26 10.30 1.59 -11.92
N LEU A 27 10.65 1.33 -10.67
CA LEU A 27 10.51 2.27 -9.56
C LEU A 27 11.86 2.41 -8.86
N GLN A 28 12.32 3.65 -8.69
CA GLN A 28 13.53 3.93 -7.93
C GLN A 28 13.22 3.96 -6.41
N ASP A 29 14.27 3.84 -5.59
CA ASP A 29 14.10 3.98 -4.15
C ASP A 29 13.68 5.41 -3.78
N GLY A 30 12.64 5.53 -2.94
CA GLY A 30 12.02 6.81 -2.56
C GLY A 30 11.10 7.43 -3.62
N GLU A 31 10.89 6.78 -4.76
CA GLU A 31 10.02 7.28 -5.85
C GLU A 31 8.54 6.97 -5.56
N TYR A 32 7.66 7.88 -5.99
CA TYR A 32 6.21 7.70 -6.01
C TYR A 32 5.72 7.53 -7.45
N LEU A 33 5.08 6.41 -7.74
CA LEU A 33 4.53 6.07 -9.05
C LEU A 33 3.00 6.01 -9.00
N GLY A 34 2.35 6.86 -9.79
CA GLY A 34 0.90 6.84 -9.99
C GLY A 34 0.50 6.03 -11.22
N ILE A 35 -0.47 5.13 -11.08
CA ILE A 35 -1.11 4.41 -12.19
C ILE A 35 -2.54 4.91 -12.32
N LEU A 36 -2.80 5.71 -13.35
CA LEU A 36 -4.11 6.28 -13.61
C LEU A 36 -4.90 5.39 -14.59
N GLY A 37 -6.18 5.23 -14.35
CA GLY A 37 -7.08 4.52 -15.27
C GLY A 37 -8.48 4.32 -14.73
N HIS A 38 -9.43 4.06 -15.63
CA HIS A 38 -10.81 3.74 -15.25
C HIS A 38 -10.93 2.36 -14.60
N ASN A 39 -12.09 2.09 -14.01
CA ASN A 39 -12.42 0.77 -13.47
C ASN A 39 -12.36 -0.30 -14.56
N GLY A 40 -11.87 -1.49 -14.20
CA GLY A 40 -11.72 -2.60 -15.14
C GLY A 40 -10.44 -2.60 -15.96
N MET A 41 -9.57 -1.58 -15.85
CA MET A 41 -8.31 -1.51 -16.63
C MET A 41 -7.14 -2.32 -16.03
N GLY A 42 -7.40 -3.14 -15.02
CA GLY A 42 -6.39 -4.03 -14.45
C GLY A 42 -5.52 -3.40 -13.33
N LYS A 43 -5.85 -2.19 -12.84
CA LYS A 43 -5.07 -1.50 -11.78
C LYS A 43 -4.91 -2.36 -10.52
N THR A 44 -6.03 -2.74 -9.88
CA THR A 44 -6.04 -3.63 -8.71
C THR A 44 -5.38 -4.99 -9.02
N THR A 45 -5.58 -5.52 -10.24
CA THR A 45 -4.94 -6.77 -10.68
C THR A 45 -3.42 -6.63 -10.69
N THR A 46 -2.90 -5.47 -11.13
CA THR A 46 -1.46 -5.17 -11.10
C THR A 46 -0.93 -5.20 -9.67
N LEU A 47 -1.56 -4.49 -8.73
CA LEU A 47 -1.13 -4.49 -7.33
C LEU A 47 -1.21 -5.89 -6.70
N ARG A 48 -2.29 -6.64 -6.98
CA ARG A 48 -2.44 -8.02 -6.50
C ARG A 48 -1.39 -8.96 -7.07
N ALA A 49 -1.01 -8.80 -8.34
CA ALA A 49 0.07 -9.57 -8.95
C ALA A 49 1.43 -9.19 -8.34
N LEU A 50 1.70 -7.88 -8.13
CA LEU A 50 2.92 -7.41 -7.46
C LEU A 50 3.01 -7.90 -6.01
N MET A 51 1.89 -8.03 -5.30
CA MET A 51 1.86 -8.58 -3.94
C MET A 51 1.90 -10.11 -3.91
N GLY A 52 1.67 -10.79 -5.04
CA GLY A 52 1.67 -12.25 -5.14
C GLY A 52 0.34 -12.90 -4.74
N HIS A 53 -0.74 -12.12 -4.65
CA HIS A 53 -2.11 -12.63 -4.45
C HIS A 53 -2.66 -13.28 -5.73
N LEU A 54 -2.12 -12.89 -6.89
CA LEU A 54 -2.42 -13.52 -8.18
C LEU A 54 -1.15 -14.16 -8.76
N PRO A 55 -1.28 -15.30 -9.44
CA PRO A 55 -0.14 -15.94 -10.06
C PRO A 55 0.39 -15.12 -11.23
N THR A 56 1.70 -15.00 -11.34
CA THR A 56 2.36 -14.47 -12.53
C THR A 56 2.42 -15.57 -13.58
N THR A 57 1.75 -15.37 -14.72
CA THR A 57 1.70 -16.32 -15.84
C THR A 57 2.78 -16.07 -16.89
N GLY A 58 3.43 -14.91 -16.85
CA GLY A 58 4.56 -14.54 -17.70
C GLY A 58 5.27 -13.30 -17.15
N GLY A 59 6.51 -13.11 -17.61
CA GLY A 59 7.34 -11.98 -17.18
C GLY A 59 8.07 -12.21 -15.86
N THR A 60 8.69 -11.13 -15.36
CA THR A 60 9.52 -11.16 -14.14
C THR A 60 9.25 -9.96 -13.25
N VAL A 61 9.35 -10.18 -11.95
CA VAL A 61 9.30 -9.12 -10.92
C VAL A 61 10.54 -9.25 -10.05
N VAL A 62 11.31 -8.16 -9.98
CA VAL A 62 12.52 -8.05 -9.15
C VAL A 62 12.31 -6.93 -8.15
N PHE A 63 12.53 -7.18 -6.86
CA PHE A 63 12.42 -6.22 -5.78
C PHE A 63 13.71 -6.19 -4.97
N ALA A 64 14.30 -5.01 -4.79
CA ALA A 64 15.58 -4.80 -4.12
C ALA A 64 16.67 -5.79 -4.60
N GLY A 65 16.77 -5.99 -5.93
CA GLY A 65 17.73 -6.89 -6.56
C GLY A 65 17.39 -8.38 -6.46
N LYS A 66 16.27 -8.76 -5.81
CA LYS A 66 15.85 -10.15 -5.64
C LYS A 66 14.65 -10.47 -6.54
N THR A 67 14.73 -11.55 -7.32
CA THR A 67 13.57 -12.05 -8.07
C THR A 67 12.49 -12.56 -7.11
N ILE A 68 11.29 -11.97 -7.21
CA ILE A 68 10.14 -12.28 -6.36
C ILE A 68 8.95 -12.85 -7.13
N THR A 69 9.10 -13.10 -8.41
CA THR A 69 8.02 -13.48 -9.35
C THR A 69 7.10 -14.58 -8.81
N HIS A 70 7.66 -15.59 -8.16
CA HIS A 70 6.89 -16.74 -7.65
C HIS A 70 6.82 -16.82 -6.12
N LEU A 71 7.28 -15.76 -5.41
CA LEU A 71 7.17 -15.69 -3.97
C LEU A 71 5.71 -15.48 -3.55
N LYS A 72 5.33 -16.10 -2.43
CA LYS A 72 4.01 -15.96 -1.81
C LYS A 72 3.85 -14.56 -1.17
N PRO A 73 2.61 -14.07 -0.94
CA PRO A 73 2.37 -12.75 -0.38
C PRO A 73 3.12 -12.47 0.93
N HIS A 74 3.11 -13.42 1.87
CA HIS A 74 3.79 -13.26 3.16
C HIS A 74 5.33 -13.18 3.02
N GLU A 75 5.93 -13.81 1.98
CA GLU A 75 7.35 -13.71 1.70
C GLU A 75 7.70 -12.32 1.14
N ARG A 76 6.84 -11.78 0.25
CA ARG A 76 6.98 -10.41 -0.28
C ARG A 76 6.81 -9.37 0.81
N SER A 77 5.84 -9.57 1.71
CA SER A 77 5.65 -8.70 2.88
C SER A 77 6.90 -8.67 3.77
N ARG A 78 7.51 -9.82 4.05
CA ARG A 78 8.77 -9.89 4.82
C ARG A 78 9.97 -9.22 4.14
N LEU A 79 9.94 -9.06 2.82
CA LEU A 79 10.95 -8.30 2.09
C LEU A 79 10.72 -6.79 2.15
N GLY A 80 9.57 -6.34 2.68
CA GLY A 80 9.23 -4.94 2.84
C GLY A 80 8.25 -4.40 1.81
N ILE A 81 7.37 -5.23 1.23
CA ILE A 81 6.26 -4.78 0.39
C ILE A 81 4.99 -4.79 1.25
N GLY A 82 4.37 -3.61 1.43
CA GLY A 82 3.06 -3.45 2.07
C GLY A 82 1.96 -3.25 1.05
N LEU A 83 0.74 -3.65 1.39
CA LEU A 83 -0.45 -3.41 0.57
C LEU A 83 -1.55 -2.80 1.44
N VAL A 84 -2.12 -1.70 0.96
CA VAL A 84 -3.38 -1.15 1.44
C VAL A 84 -4.40 -1.35 0.33
N PRO A 85 -5.30 -2.33 0.47
CA PRO A 85 -6.24 -2.69 -0.59
C PRO A 85 -7.41 -1.71 -0.66
N GLN A 86 -8.10 -1.71 -1.80
CA GLN A 86 -9.43 -1.09 -1.94
C GLN A 86 -10.36 -1.62 -0.84
N GLY A 87 -11.18 -0.75 -0.26
CA GLY A 87 -12.06 -1.13 0.85
C GLY A 87 -11.36 -1.23 2.22
N ARG A 88 -10.06 -0.84 2.30
CA ARG A 88 -9.29 -0.64 3.56
C ARG A 88 -8.95 -1.93 4.30
N GLU A 89 -9.83 -2.92 4.32
CA GLU A 89 -9.69 -4.23 4.99
C GLU A 89 -9.16 -4.13 6.42
N ILE A 90 -9.68 -3.18 7.20
CA ILE A 90 -9.41 -3.10 8.64
C ILE A 90 -10.17 -4.18 9.39
N PHE A 91 -9.80 -4.45 10.64
CA PHE A 91 -10.53 -5.33 11.54
C PHE A 91 -11.61 -4.50 12.28
N PRO A 92 -12.89 -4.59 11.89
CA PRO A 92 -13.93 -3.68 12.40
C PRO A 92 -14.23 -3.87 13.89
N ASP A 93 -14.07 -5.09 14.39
CA ASP A 93 -14.35 -5.44 15.79
C ASP A 93 -13.18 -5.15 16.74
N LEU A 94 -11.98 -4.94 16.21
CA LEU A 94 -10.81 -4.54 16.96
C LEU A 94 -10.75 -3.02 17.14
N SER A 95 -10.17 -2.56 18.24
CA SER A 95 -9.85 -1.14 18.44
C SER A 95 -8.79 -0.66 17.44
N VAL A 96 -8.61 0.66 17.31
CA VAL A 96 -7.53 1.25 16.51
C VAL A 96 -6.17 0.71 16.96
N LEU A 97 -5.89 0.71 18.27
CA LEU A 97 -4.63 0.19 18.80
C LEU A 97 -4.43 -1.29 18.49
N GLU A 98 -5.47 -2.11 18.59
CA GLU A 98 -5.39 -3.53 18.25
C GLU A 98 -5.17 -3.74 16.75
N ASN A 99 -5.80 -2.95 15.88
CA ASN A 99 -5.53 -2.96 14.44
C ASN A 99 -4.05 -2.66 14.14
N LEU A 100 -3.45 -1.66 14.80
CA LEU A 100 -2.02 -1.34 14.63
C LEU A 100 -1.14 -2.51 15.12
N ARG A 101 -1.48 -3.14 16.24
CA ARG A 101 -0.78 -4.33 16.76
C ARG A 101 -0.84 -5.52 15.79
N MET A 102 -1.94 -5.68 15.04
CA MET A 102 -2.00 -6.70 13.98
C MET A 102 -0.99 -6.45 12.86
N GLY A 103 -0.67 -5.18 12.57
CA GLY A 103 0.43 -4.84 11.66
C GLY A 103 1.79 -5.34 12.16
N LEU A 104 2.05 -5.26 13.46
CA LEU A 104 3.31 -5.76 14.05
C LEU A 104 3.48 -7.28 13.91
N ALA A 105 2.39 -8.05 13.89
CA ALA A 105 2.46 -9.52 13.76
C ALA A 105 3.11 -9.95 12.43
N ALA A 106 3.10 -9.09 11.42
CA ALA A 106 3.77 -9.32 10.12
C ALA A 106 5.21 -8.76 10.09
N ALA A 107 5.62 -7.98 11.10
CA ALA A 107 6.94 -7.36 11.16
C ALA A 107 8.04 -8.40 11.49
N PRO A 108 9.28 -8.21 10.99
CA PRO A 108 10.39 -9.16 11.23
C PRO A 108 10.83 -9.25 12.71
N LYS A 109 10.54 -8.24 13.51
CA LYS A 109 10.78 -8.19 14.96
C LYS A 109 9.62 -7.45 15.63
N GLU A 110 9.17 -7.97 16.79
CA GLU A 110 8.21 -7.27 17.65
C GLU A 110 8.84 -6.03 18.29
N ASP A 111 8.87 -4.94 17.55
CA ASP A 111 9.26 -3.63 18.07
C ASP A 111 7.99 -2.79 18.26
N ARG A 112 7.46 -2.77 19.49
CA ARG A 112 6.25 -2.02 19.82
C ARG A 112 6.42 -0.51 19.71
N SER A 113 7.65 0.00 19.74
CA SER A 113 7.95 1.43 19.56
C SER A 113 7.60 1.94 18.16
N VAL A 114 7.44 1.02 17.20
CA VAL A 114 6.96 1.36 15.84
C VAL A 114 5.58 2.01 15.87
N ILE A 115 4.68 1.54 16.74
CA ILE A 115 3.33 2.11 16.84
C ILE A 115 3.41 3.57 17.26
N ASP A 116 4.23 3.89 18.26
CA ASP A 116 4.38 5.27 18.73
C ASP A 116 4.96 6.16 17.61
N THR A 117 5.97 5.65 16.89
CA THR A 117 6.56 6.35 15.74
C THR A 117 5.53 6.58 14.61
N VAL A 118 4.71 5.58 14.31
CA VAL A 118 3.64 5.70 13.29
C VAL A 118 2.57 6.70 13.74
N LEU A 119 2.18 6.68 15.02
CA LEU A 119 1.15 7.58 15.55
C LEU A 119 1.56 9.06 15.53
N GLU A 120 2.86 9.38 15.50
CA GLU A 120 3.33 10.75 15.29
C GLU A 120 2.92 11.29 13.90
N ASP A 121 2.85 10.41 12.88
CA ASP A 121 2.41 10.77 11.53
C ASP A 121 0.88 10.75 11.36
N PHE A 122 0.15 10.21 12.37
CA PHE A 122 -1.32 10.07 12.35
C PHE A 122 -1.98 10.64 13.62
N PRO A 123 -1.87 11.95 13.90
CA PRO A 123 -2.36 12.54 15.15
C PRO A 123 -3.88 12.37 15.36
N ARG A 124 -4.64 12.24 14.27
CA ARG A 124 -6.08 11.95 14.34
C ARG A 124 -6.35 10.60 15.03
N LEU A 125 -5.56 9.57 14.73
CA LEU A 125 -5.73 8.22 15.30
C LEU A 125 -5.40 8.16 16.79
N VAL A 126 -4.52 9.02 17.29
CA VAL A 126 -4.15 9.07 18.71
C VAL A 126 -5.37 9.26 19.60
N ARG A 127 -6.35 10.08 19.16
CA ARG A 127 -7.59 10.34 19.91
C ARG A 127 -8.62 9.22 19.81
N LEU A 128 -8.35 8.22 18.97
CA LEU A 128 -9.30 7.15 18.60
C LEU A 128 -8.78 5.76 18.98
N LEU A 129 -7.67 5.66 19.73
CA LEU A 129 -6.96 4.39 20.00
C LEU A 129 -7.86 3.30 20.56
N ASP A 130 -8.79 3.66 21.45
CA ASP A 130 -9.70 2.71 22.10
C ASP A 130 -11.00 2.49 21.30
N ARG A 131 -11.20 3.25 20.21
CA ARG A 131 -12.41 3.15 19.39
C ARG A 131 -12.33 1.94 18.47
N ARG A 132 -13.44 1.22 18.29
CA ARG A 132 -13.53 0.11 17.35
C ARG A 132 -13.38 0.60 15.91
N GLY A 133 -12.65 -0.14 15.08
CA GLY A 133 -12.44 0.18 13.67
C GLY A 133 -13.74 0.38 12.89
N GLY A 134 -14.75 -0.45 13.15
CA GLY A 134 -16.06 -0.33 12.50
C GLY A 134 -16.87 0.92 12.89
N ALA A 135 -16.50 1.61 13.98
CA ALA A 135 -17.13 2.85 14.41
C ALA A 135 -16.42 4.11 13.87
N LEU A 136 -15.35 3.94 13.09
CA LEU A 136 -14.63 5.03 12.44
C LEU A 136 -15.35 5.48 11.16
N SER A 137 -15.20 6.76 10.81
CA SER A 137 -15.56 7.26 9.48
C SER A 137 -14.70 6.60 8.38
N GLY A 138 -15.19 6.65 7.14
CA GLY A 138 -14.43 6.07 6.01
C GLY A 138 -13.01 6.62 5.89
N GLY A 139 -12.81 7.92 6.09
CA GLY A 139 -11.47 8.54 6.08
C GLY A 139 -10.59 8.08 7.24
N GLU A 140 -11.14 7.99 8.46
CA GLU A 140 -10.40 7.48 9.62
C GLU A 140 -10.01 6.01 9.44
N GLN A 141 -10.86 5.20 8.79
CA GLN A 141 -10.54 3.81 8.43
C GLN A 141 -9.40 3.75 7.41
N GLN A 142 -9.37 4.67 6.44
CA GLN A 142 -8.29 4.75 5.45
C GLN A 142 -6.95 5.12 6.11
N LEU A 143 -6.96 6.12 7.00
CA LEU A 143 -5.77 6.46 7.79
C LEU A 143 -5.31 5.29 8.66
N LEU A 144 -6.24 4.56 9.28
CA LEU A 144 -5.93 3.37 10.07
C LEU A 144 -5.32 2.25 9.21
N ALA A 145 -5.84 2.00 8.02
CA ALA A 145 -5.30 0.99 7.10
C ALA A 145 -3.86 1.33 6.69
N LEU A 146 -3.59 2.60 6.38
CA LEU A 146 -2.27 3.09 6.04
C LEU A 146 -1.31 3.00 7.25
N ALA A 147 -1.72 3.47 8.42
CA ALA A 147 -0.93 3.38 9.65
C ALA A 147 -0.61 1.92 10.03
N ARG A 148 -1.57 1.01 9.91
CA ARG A 148 -1.35 -0.43 10.12
C ARG A 148 -0.33 -1.01 9.15
N CYS A 149 -0.37 -0.60 7.88
CA CYS A 149 0.60 -1.01 6.88
C CYS A 149 2.01 -0.52 7.27
N LEU A 150 2.15 0.72 7.73
CA LEU A 150 3.43 1.30 8.17
C LEU A 150 4.04 0.60 9.38
N CYS A 151 3.23 -0.04 10.24
CA CYS A 151 3.74 -0.85 11.35
C CYS A 151 4.63 -2.02 10.89
N THR A 152 4.55 -2.45 9.62
CA THR A 152 5.46 -3.44 9.04
C THR A 152 6.80 -2.87 8.58
N ARG A 153 7.01 -1.55 8.66
CA ARG A 153 8.17 -0.82 8.13
C ARG A 153 8.45 -1.16 6.65
N PRO A 154 7.48 -0.96 5.76
CA PRO A 154 7.65 -1.33 4.35
C PRO A 154 8.64 -0.39 3.65
N LYS A 155 9.37 -0.92 2.66
CA LYS A 155 10.16 -0.14 1.70
C LYS A 155 9.31 0.36 0.54
N LEU A 156 8.28 -0.41 0.20
CA LEU A 156 7.32 -0.12 -0.86
C LEU A 156 5.91 -0.32 -0.33
N ILE A 157 5.06 0.68 -0.50
CA ILE A 157 3.61 0.56 -0.27
C ILE A 157 2.90 0.48 -1.62
N LEU A 158 2.01 -0.49 -1.76
CA LEU A 158 1.04 -0.62 -2.83
C LEU A 158 -0.30 -0.09 -2.30
N LEU A 159 -0.85 0.97 -2.92
CA LEU A 159 -2.05 1.66 -2.44
C LEU A 159 -3.14 1.61 -3.52
N ASP A 160 -4.25 0.95 -3.21
CA ASP A 160 -5.34 0.66 -4.16
C ASP A 160 -6.55 1.57 -3.90
N GLU A 161 -6.81 2.52 -4.79
CA GLU A 161 -7.91 3.49 -4.80
C GLU A 161 -8.18 4.13 -3.42
N PRO A 162 -7.17 4.81 -2.83
CA PRO A 162 -7.26 5.34 -1.47
C PRO A 162 -8.30 6.45 -1.27
N THR A 163 -8.78 7.08 -2.35
CA THR A 163 -9.75 8.18 -2.26
C THR A 163 -11.19 7.74 -2.40
N GLU A 164 -11.45 6.46 -2.69
CA GLU A 164 -12.80 5.96 -2.93
C GLU A 164 -13.73 6.13 -1.71
N GLY A 165 -14.82 6.85 -1.90
CA GLY A 165 -15.81 7.12 -0.84
C GLY A 165 -15.29 7.97 0.33
N ILE A 166 -14.25 8.77 0.09
CA ILE A 166 -13.63 9.66 1.07
C ILE A 166 -14.02 11.12 0.80
N GLN A 167 -14.25 11.87 1.86
CA GLN A 167 -14.54 13.30 1.76
C GLN A 167 -13.30 14.10 1.33
N PRO A 168 -13.46 15.20 0.54
CA PRO A 168 -12.32 15.98 0.04
C PRO A 168 -11.30 16.41 1.10
N SER A 169 -11.77 16.89 2.25
CA SER A 169 -10.89 17.34 3.34
C SER A 169 -10.02 16.24 3.93
N ILE A 170 -10.46 14.98 3.84
CA ILE A 170 -9.67 13.83 4.30
C ILE A 170 -8.71 13.37 3.18
N ILE A 171 -9.09 13.57 1.91
CA ILE A 171 -8.17 13.30 0.78
C ILE A 171 -6.94 14.21 0.89
N GLU A 172 -7.14 15.50 1.20
CA GLU A 172 -6.06 16.45 1.46
C GLU A 172 -5.15 15.97 2.62
N GLU A 173 -5.75 15.54 3.74
CA GLU A 173 -5.00 14.98 4.88
C GLU A 173 -4.19 13.73 4.49
N ILE A 174 -4.74 12.86 3.65
CA ILE A 174 -4.03 11.67 3.13
C ILE A 174 -2.84 12.09 2.26
N ILE A 175 -3.00 13.08 1.36
CA ILE A 175 -1.94 13.60 0.53
C ILE A 175 -0.80 14.16 1.39
N GLU A 176 -1.13 15.05 2.34
CA GLU A 176 -0.16 15.64 3.25
C GLU A 176 0.60 14.57 4.05
N THR A 177 -0.13 13.57 4.56
CA THR A 177 0.46 12.43 5.27
C THR A 177 1.43 11.66 4.37
N LEU A 178 1.03 11.30 3.14
CA LEU A 178 1.89 10.55 2.20
C LEU A 178 3.15 11.33 1.84
N LEU A 179 3.04 12.64 1.62
CA LEU A 179 4.20 13.51 1.34
C LEU A 179 5.14 13.64 2.55
N ALA A 180 4.60 13.72 3.76
CA ALA A 180 5.38 13.71 4.99
C ALA A 180 6.13 12.37 5.17
N LEU A 181 5.43 11.26 4.93
CA LEU A 181 6.00 9.91 5.00
C LEU A 181 7.10 9.70 3.96
N LYS A 182 6.96 10.23 2.73
CA LYS A 182 8.01 10.20 1.69
C LYS A 182 9.33 10.76 2.24
N LYS A 183 9.26 11.91 2.92
CA LYS A 183 10.43 12.59 3.48
C LYS A 183 11.01 11.89 4.70
N ARG A 184 10.13 11.41 5.60
CA ARG A 184 10.55 10.87 6.90
C ARG A 184 11.03 9.43 6.84
N TRP A 185 10.35 8.60 6.04
CA TRP A 185 10.58 7.15 6.00
C TRP A 185 11.39 6.71 4.78
N SER A 186 11.68 7.62 3.84
CA SER A 186 12.36 7.31 2.56
C SER A 186 11.73 6.09 1.87
N MET A 187 10.40 5.95 1.96
CA MET A 187 9.68 4.83 1.36
C MET A 187 9.23 5.16 -0.06
N SER A 188 9.07 4.11 -0.85
CA SER A 188 8.50 4.19 -2.19
C SER A 188 7.02 3.86 -2.19
N LEU A 189 6.28 4.38 -3.17
CA LEU A 189 4.85 4.20 -3.30
C LEU A 189 4.45 3.85 -4.73
N ILE A 190 3.60 2.86 -4.90
CA ILE A 190 2.80 2.69 -6.11
C ILE A 190 1.35 2.91 -5.72
N VAL A 191 0.72 3.92 -6.29
CA VAL A 191 -0.70 4.19 -6.09
C VAL A 191 -1.46 3.98 -7.40
N VAL A 192 -2.57 3.26 -7.32
CA VAL A 192 -3.51 3.13 -8.44
C VAL A 192 -4.78 3.90 -8.11
N GLU A 193 -5.23 4.73 -9.03
CA GLU A 193 -6.31 5.67 -8.81
C GLU A 193 -7.04 6.05 -10.10
N GLN A 194 -8.26 6.60 -9.95
CA GLN A 194 -9.00 7.27 -11.01
C GLN A 194 -8.94 8.80 -10.85
N ASN A 195 -8.62 9.28 -9.64
CA ASN A 195 -8.55 10.69 -9.32
C ASN A 195 -7.20 11.25 -9.78
N LEU A 196 -7.22 12.02 -10.88
CA LEU A 196 -6.02 12.65 -11.44
C LEU A 196 -5.41 13.66 -10.47
N GLU A 197 -6.23 14.46 -9.78
CA GLU A 197 -5.75 15.48 -8.83
C GLU A 197 -4.97 14.84 -7.69
N PHE A 198 -5.43 13.69 -7.18
CA PHE A 198 -4.73 12.95 -6.14
C PHE A 198 -3.36 12.48 -6.62
N ILE A 199 -3.28 11.88 -7.82
CA ILE A 199 -2.00 11.39 -8.37
C ILE A 199 -1.04 12.56 -8.62
N THR A 200 -1.51 13.64 -9.24
CA THR A 200 -0.65 14.80 -9.55
C THR A 200 -0.17 15.52 -8.29
N SER A 201 -0.95 15.50 -7.20
CA SER A 201 -0.52 16.07 -5.91
C SER A 201 0.59 15.28 -5.23
N LEU A 202 0.76 14.00 -5.56
CA LEU A 202 1.82 13.13 -5.02
C LEU A 202 3.06 13.08 -5.92
N SER A 203 2.90 13.46 -7.19
CA SER A 203 4.00 13.48 -8.17
C SER A 203 4.86 14.73 -8.00
N ASP A 204 6.16 14.59 -8.18
CA ASP A 204 7.09 15.72 -8.26
C ASP A 204 6.95 16.44 -9.59
#